data_d06df2e059a581c819578bfa7dbc2be2
#
_entry.id   d06df2e059a581c819578bfa7dbc2be2
#
_cell.length_a   1.000
_cell.length_b   1.000
_cell.length_c   1.000
_cell.angle_alpha   90.00
_cell.angle_beta   90.00
_cell.angle_gamma   90.00
#
_symmetry.space_group_name_H-M   'P 1'
#
loop_
_entity.id
_entity.type
_entity.pdbx_description
1 polymer ?
#
loop_
_entity_poly.entity_id
_entity_poly.type
_entity_poly.pdbx_seq_one_letter_code
_entity_poly.pdbx_strand_id
1 'polypeptide(L)'
;MSILKRFQLTFLSLFIFSLATHAQTREVEGTINAFNKYPLKNVSITTKKSKKSTTTDEHGKFKIKADKNDQIIIEADAFKKFIYRPKNDENSIKVNLIFEDTKKNKEIAVAGGFINREHLENGLKNFANENNAYSSFVDVFDAVVYAIPSAKIINENGTRKFQLRGVKTSTGSNAALVVVNGYLNEDISFIIPSNIISIKQLRPTAGAIYGTGSANGVIEIKTK
;
A
#
# COMPACT_ATOMS: atom_id res chain seq x y z
N MET A 1 30.54 -53.19 21.16
CA MET A 1 29.67 -51.98 21.17
C MET A 1 28.48 -52.31 20.30
N SER A 2 27.29 -52.51 20.91
CA SER A 2 26.16 -53.17 20.29
C SER A 2 25.52 -52.27 19.19
N ILE A 3 24.99 -52.92 18.19
CA ILE A 3 24.29 -52.32 17.05
C ILE A 3 23.22 -51.28 17.50
N LEU A 4 22.63 -51.51 18.70
CA LEU A 4 21.65 -50.62 19.34
C LEU A 4 22.22 -49.21 19.66
N LYS A 5 23.49 -49.10 20.09
CA LYS A 5 24.12 -47.79 20.34
C LYS A 5 24.43 -47.00 19.07
N ARG A 6 24.68 -47.70 17.97
CA ARG A 6 24.88 -47.03 16.65
C ARG A 6 23.57 -46.48 16.09
N PHE A 7 22.43 -47.17 16.34
CA PHE A 7 21.11 -46.68 15.92
C PHE A 7 20.65 -45.47 16.73
N GLN A 8 20.95 -45.39 18.02
CA GLN A 8 20.61 -44.24 18.84
C GLN A 8 21.45 -43.00 18.50
N LEU A 9 22.71 -43.13 18.11
CA LEU A 9 23.55 -42.00 17.71
C LEU A 9 23.14 -41.42 16.34
N THR A 10 22.71 -42.26 15.41
CA THR A 10 22.22 -41.80 14.08
C THR A 10 20.85 -41.14 14.19
N PHE A 11 19.98 -41.58 15.07
CA PHE A 11 18.68 -40.96 15.31
C PHE A 11 18.79 -39.58 15.98
N LEU A 12 19.76 -39.44 16.90
CA LEU A 12 20.02 -38.17 17.59
C LEU A 12 20.62 -37.11 16.63
N SER A 13 21.46 -37.53 15.67
CA SER A 13 22.04 -36.59 14.67
C SER A 13 21.03 -36.09 13.63
N LEU A 14 20.00 -36.89 13.30
CA LEU A 14 18.91 -36.47 12.40
C LEU A 14 17.95 -35.45 13.05
N PHE A 15 17.81 -35.52 14.40
CA PHE A 15 16.89 -34.62 15.11
C PHE A 15 17.45 -33.22 15.32
N ILE A 16 18.76 -33.03 15.28
CA ILE A 16 19.41 -31.71 15.45
C ILE A 16 19.40 -30.89 14.16
N PHE A 17 19.20 -31.51 12.98
CA PHE A 17 19.23 -30.80 11.70
C PHE A 17 17.90 -30.13 11.28
N SER A 18 16.83 -30.34 12.05
CA SER A 18 15.48 -29.88 11.66
C SER A 18 15.03 -28.54 12.26
N LEU A 19 15.88 -27.79 12.98
CA LEU A 19 15.46 -26.58 13.71
C LEU A 19 16.01 -25.25 13.20
N ALA A 20 16.66 -25.23 12.04
CA ALA A 20 17.14 -23.97 11.45
C ALA A 20 16.25 -23.47 10.31
N THR A 21 14.93 -23.39 10.52
CA THR A 21 14.12 -22.47 9.71
C THR A 21 14.44 -21.05 10.13
N HIS A 22 15.52 -20.50 9.60
CA HIS A 22 15.80 -19.08 9.72
C HIS A 22 14.68 -18.34 8.97
N ALA A 23 13.75 -17.79 9.69
CA ALA A 23 12.85 -16.81 9.15
C ALA A 23 13.73 -15.71 8.52
N GLN A 24 13.74 -15.59 7.19
CA GLN A 24 14.51 -14.55 6.51
C GLN A 24 13.97 -13.20 6.94
N THR A 25 14.66 -12.59 7.90
CA THR A 25 14.38 -11.22 8.31
C THR A 25 15.10 -10.27 7.36
N ARG A 26 14.45 -9.18 7.01
CA ARG A 26 15.03 -8.08 6.24
C ARG A 26 14.87 -6.77 7.00
N GLU A 27 15.76 -5.84 6.80
CA GLU A 27 15.62 -4.48 7.27
C GLU A 27 14.83 -3.69 6.22
N VAL A 28 13.75 -3.07 6.64
CA VAL A 28 12.95 -2.14 5.83
C VAL A 28 13.15 -0.75 6.42
N GLU A 29 13.54 0.17 5.57
CA GLU A 29 13.69 1.57 5.92
C GLU A 29 12.73 2.44 5.09
N GLY A 30 12.46 3.65 5.55
CA GLY A 30 11.60 4.52 4.77
C GLY A 30 11.35 5.88 5.40
N THR A 31 10.47 6.63 4.74
CA THR A 31 10.04 7.95 5.20
C THR A 31 8.51 8.04 5.22
N ILE A 32 7.99 8.64 6.27
CA ILE A 32 6.56 8.91 6.44
C ILE A 32 6.33 10.42 6.34
N ASN A 33 5.46 10.81 5.43
CA ASN A 33 5.09 12.21 5.22
C ASN A 33 3.57 12.38 5.35
N ALA A 34 3.14 13.63 5.44
CA ALA A 34 1.79 14.08 5.15
C ALA A 34 1.80 15.11 4.02
N PHE A 35 0.68 15.21 3.28
CA PHE A 35 0.50 16.16 2.18
C PHE A 35 1.64 16.08 1.13
N ASN A 36 2.17 14.88 0.91
CA ASN A 36 3.29 14.57 -0.01
C ASN A 36 4.60 15.33 0.26
N LYS A 37 4.67 16.12 1.31
CA LYS A 37 5.77 17.06 1.55
C LYS A 37 6.31 17.05 2.97
N TYR A 38 5.45 17.08 3.98
CA TYR A 38 5.85 17.34 5.35
C TYR A 38 6.15 16.05 6.12
N PRO A 39 7.36 15.89 6.68
CA PRO A 39 7.72 14.71 7.43
C PRO A 39 6.87 14.59 8.70
N LEU A 40 6.43 13.36 9.00
CA LEU A 40 5.74 13.03 10.24
C LEU A 40 6.70 12.36 11.22
N LYS A 41 6.86 12.92 12.41
CA LYS A 41 7.63 12.35 13.49
C LYS A 41 6.76 11.59 14.48
N ASN A 42 7.37 10.73 15.30
CA ASN A 42 6.68 9.93 16.33
C ASN A 42 5.59 8.98 15.77
N VAL A 43 5.57 8.73 14.46
CA VAL A 43 4.63 7.77 13.85
C VAL A 43 4.99 6.37 14.31
N SER A 44 4.03 5.60 14.78
CA SER A 44 4.22 4.21 15.18
C SER A 44 4.29 3.30 13.95
N ILE A 45 5.34 2.50 13.85
CA ILE A 45 5.51 1.49 12.82
C ILE A 45 5.63 0.13 13.51
N THR A 46 4.73 -0.81 13.17
CA THR A 46 4.71 -2.14 13.76
C THR A 46 4.62 -3.22 12.69
N THR A 47 5.23 -4.37 12.94
CA THR A 47 5.06 -5.56 12.10
C THR A 47 3.93 -6.42 12.63
N LYS A 48 3.06 -6.91 11.74
CA LYS A 48 1.84 -7.65 12.14
C LYS A 48 2.14 -9.01 12.75
N LYS A 49 3.05 -9.77 12.15
CA LYS A 49 3.40 -11.15 12.57
C LYS A 49 4.52 -11.14 13.61
N SER A 50 5.66 -10.55 13.28
CA SER A 50 6.85 -10.58 14.14
C SER A 50 6.78 -9.61 15.34
N LYS A 51 5.73 -8.74 15.41
CA LYS A 51 5.45 -7.83 16.54
C LYS A 51 6.60 -6.89 16.90
N LYS A 52 7.46 -6.58 15.94
CA LYS A 52 8.50 -5.57 16.12
C LYS A 52 7.91 -4.19 15.95
N SER A 53 8.49 -3.21 16.63
CA SER A 53 8.03 -1.81 16.59
C SER A 53 9.19 -0.84 16.52
N THR A 54 8.93 0.32 15.92
CA THR A 54 9.80 1.49 15.88
C THR A 54 8.94 2.74 15.69
N THR A 55 9.55 3.91 15.77
CA THR A 55 8.89 5.19 15.48
C THR A 55 9.72 6.00 14.49
N THR A 56 9.09 6.95 13.80
CA THR A 56 9.81 7.90 12.93
C THR A 56 10.57 8.94 13.74
N ASP A 57 11.71 9.36 13.20
CA ASP A 57 12.53 10.48 13.69
C ASP A 57 11.94 11.85 13.26
N GLU A 58 12.68 12.94 13.54
CA GLU A 58 12.33 14.32 13.19
C GLU A 58 12.19 14.56 11.69
N HIS A 59 12.83 13.72 10.87
CA HIS A 59 12.79 13.78 9.40
C HIS A 59 11.77 12.79 8.81
N GLY A 60 10.94 12.17 9.66
CA GLY A 60 9.98 11.15 9.26
C GLY A 60 10.61 9.83 8.84
N LYS A 61 11.90 9.60 9.12
CA LYS A 61 12.63 8.38 8.75
C LYS A 61 12.44 7.29 9.80
N PHE A 62 12.44 6.04 9.36
CA PHE A 62 12.41 4.88 10.23
C PHE A 62 13.20 3.71 9.66
N LYS A 63 13.55 2.76 10.51
CA LYS A 63 14.07 1.44 10.16
C LYS A 63 13.40 0.38 11.01
N ILE A 64 13.01 -0.75 10.42
CA ILE A 64 12.38 -1.85 11.12
C ILE A 64 12.79 -3.19 10.50
N LYS A 65 13.07 -4.18 11.34
CA LYS A 65 13.29 -5.55 10.88
C LYS A 65 11.95 -6.26 10.72
N ALA A 66 11.66 -6.75 9.54
CA ALA A 66 10.43 -7.46 9.20
C ALA A 66 10.75 -8.85 8.64
N ASP A 67 9.92 -9.83 8.94
CA ASP A 67 10.01 -11.14 8.33
C ASP A 67 9.48 -11.10 6.89
N LYS A 68 9.93 -12.05 6.07
CA LYS A 68 9.42 -12.19 4.70
C LYS A 68 7.88 -12.32 4.73
N ASN A 69 7.20 -11.53 3.90
CA ASN A 69 5.72 -11.47 3.85
C ASN A 69 5.03 -10.94 5.12
N ASP A 70 5.74 -10.27 6.03
CA ASP A 70 5.09 -9.56 7.11
C ASP A 70 4.45 -8.26 6.61
N GLN A 71 3.37 -7.84 7.25
CA GLN A 71 2.73 -6.56 6.97
C GLN A 71 3.30 -5.52 7.94
N ILE A 72 3.59 -4.35 7.41
CA ILE A 72 4.00 -3.19 8.20
C ILE A 72 2.78 -2.31 8.39
N ILE A 73 2.44 -2.06 9.63
CA ILE A 73 1.32 -1.22 10.06
C ILE A 73 1.88 0.11 10.48
N ILE A 74 1.38 1.19 9.90
CA ILE A 74 1.82 2.56 10.13
C ILE A 74 0.63 3.34 10.68
N GLU A 75 0.79 3.89 11.89
CA GLU A 75 -0.29 4.55 12.64
C GLU A 75 0.22 5.83 13.31
N ALA A 76 -0.58 6.87 13.19
CA ALA A 76 -0.44 8.11 13.94
C ALA A 76 -1.84 8.66 14.22
N ASP A 77 -2.06 9.21 15.42
CA ASP A 77 -3.33 9.84 15.76
C ASP A 77 -3.62 11.01 14.82
N ALA A 78 -4.89 11.18 14.44
CA ALA A 78 -5.37 12.14 13.44
C ALA A 78 -5.09 11.77 11.98
N PHE A 79 -4.44 10.64 11.71
CA PHE A 79 -4.16 10.14 10.36
C PHE A 79 -4.80 8.77 10.15
N LYS A 80 -5.15 8.48 8.90
CA LYS A 80 -5.63 7.15 8.52
C LYS A 80 -4.50 6.14 8.62
N LYS A 81 -4.80 5.02 9.28
CA LYS A 81 -3.92 3.85 9.32
C LYS A 81 -3.55 3.38 7.93
N PHE A 82 -2.27 3.13 7.71
CA PHE A 82 -1.75 2.58 6.47
C PHE A 82 -1.15 1.20 6.71
N ILE A 83 -1.50 0.23 5.87
CA ILE A 83 -0.96 -1.13 5.93
C ILE A 83 -0.16 -1.37 4.67
N TYR A 84 1.15 -1.49 4.84
CA TYR A 84 2.08 -1.78 3.76
C TYR A 84 2.38 -3.27 3.68
N ARG A 85 2.41 -3.80 2.46
CA ARG A 85 2.79 -5.18 2.16
C ARG A 85 4.02 -5.16 1.28
N PRO A 86 5.22 -5.27 1.89
CA PRO A 86 6.46 -5.19 1.11
C PRO A 86 6.53 -6.31 0.08
N LYS A 87 6.93 -5.98 -1.14
CA LYS A 87 7.31 -6.96 -2.17
C LYS A 87 8.71 -7.52 -1.85
N ASN A 88 9.06 -8.67 -2.42
CA ASN A 88 10.26 -9.44 -2.02
C ASN A 88 11.58 -8.65 -2.04
N ASP A 89 11.73 -7.67 -2.93
CA ASP A 89 12.98 -6.93 -3.12
C ASP A 89 12.90 -5.45 -2.69
N GLU A 90 11.81 -5.07 -2.01
CA GLU A 90 11.54 -3.69 -1.65
C GLU A 90 11.95 -3.42 -0.20
N ASN A 91 13.13 -2.83 0.00
CA ASN A 91 13.70 -2.52 1.31
C ASN A 91 13.54 -1.04 1.71
N SER A 92 13.08 -0.18 0.78
CA SER A 92 12.87 1.24 1.04
C SER A 92 11.46 1.65 0.63
N ILE A 93 10.76 2.33 1.53
CA ILE A 93 9.38 2.77 1.28
C ILE A 93 9.20 4.26 1.59
N LYS A 94 8.35 4.89 0.81
CA LYS A 94 7.89 6.25 1.08
C LYS A 94 6.37 6.23 1.24
N VAL A 95 5.87 6.66 2.40
CA VAL A 95 4.44 6.64 2.69
C VAL A 95 3.93 8.04 2.96
N ASN A 96 2.84 8.42 2.29
CA ASN A 96 2.09 9.64 2.59
C ASN A 96 0.82 9.25 3.36
N LEU A 97 0.77 9.59 4.66
CA LEU A 97 -0.41 9.34 5.47
C LEU A 97 -1.50 10.38 5.17
N ILE A 98 -2.72 9.90 5.10
CA ILE A 98 -3.91 10.74 4.87
C ILE A 98 -4.34 11.36 6.20
N PHE A 99 -4.31 12.68 6.28
CA PHE A 99 -4.84 13.43 7.41
C PHE A 99 -6.37 13.42 7.43
N GLU A 100 -6.97 13.18 8.58
CA GLU A 100 -8.42 13.25 8.76
C GLU A 100 -8.81 14.66 9.24
N ASP A 101 -9.25 15.52 8.30
CA ASP A 101 -9.51 16.93 8.55
C ASP A 101 -10.75 17.15 9.44
N THR A 102 -10.52 17.16 10.74
CA THR A 102 -11.48 17.60 11.76
C THR A 102 -10.81 18.60 12.70
N LYS A 103 -11.61 19.48 13.34
CA LYS A 103 -11.07 20.44 14.32
C LYS A 103 -10.29 19.72 15.43
N LYS A 104 -10.81 18.60 15.93
CA LYS A 104 -10.16 17.78 16.97
C LYS A 104 -8.82 17.21 16.47
N ASN A 105 -8.78 16.71 15.24
CA ASN A 105 -7.58 16.08 14.69
C ASN A 105 -6.47 17.11 14.42
N LYS A 106 -6.80 18.36 14.09
CA LYS A 106 -5.80 19.42 13.96
C LYS A 106 -5.03 19.64 15.27
N GLU A 107 -5.75 19.67 16.38
CA GLU A 107 -5.12 19.79 17.70
C GLU A 107 -4.33 18.53 18.07
N ILE A 108 -4.86 17.34 17.85
CA ILE A 108 -4.18 16.07 18.12
C ILE A 108 -2.88 15.96 17.31
N ALA A 109 -2.90 16.27 16.02
CA ALA A 109 -1.71 16.14 15.15
C ALA A 109 -0.56 17.04 15.63
N VAL A 110 -0.87 18.26 16.09
CA VAL A 110 0.13 19.22 16.59
C VAL A 110 0.56 18.88 18.01
N ALA A 111 -0.40 18.65 18.93
CA ALA A 111 -0.12 18.35 20.33
C ALA A 111 0.61 17.01 20.51
N GLY A 112 0.29 16.00 19.69
CA GLY A 112 0.99 14.71 19.64
C GLY A 112 2.39 14.81 19.03
N GLY A 113 2.75 15.98 18.52
CA GLY A 113 4.06 16.24 17.95
C GLY A 113 4.31 15.53 16.61
N PHE A 114 3.26 15.08 15.91
CA PHE A 114 3.41 14.42 14.61
C PHE A 114 3.83 15.40 13.52
N ILE A 115 3.25 16.60 13.53
CA ILE A 115 3.51 17.67 12.56
C ILE A 115 3.44 19.02 13.27
N ASN A 116 4.25 19.99 12.86
CA ASN A 116 4.12 21.35 13.41
C ASN A 116 2.92 22.09 12.80
N ARG A 117 2.45 23.13 13.49
CA ARG A 117 1.25 23.89 13.07
C ARG A 117 1.41 24.53 11.70
N GLU A 118 2.55 25.10 11.40
CA GLU A 118 2.82 25.75 10.10
C GLU A 118 2.72 24.74 8.95
N HIS A 119 3.35 23.58 9.08
CA HIS A 119 3.30 22.51 8.07
C HIS A 119 1.87 21.99 7.88
N LEU A 120 1.11 21.81 8.97
CA LEU A 120 -0.28 21.39 8.90
C LEU A 120 -1.14 22.42 8.13
N GLU A 121 -1.05 23.69 8.50
CA GLU A 121 -1.82 24.77 7.86
C GLU A 121 -1.47 24.91 6.37
N ASN A 122 -0.18 24.83 6.04
CA ASN A 122 0.27 24.86 4.64
C ASN A 122 -0.20 23.63 3.85
N GLY A 123 -0.20 22.43 4.44
CA GLY A 123 -0.74 21.22 3.82
C GLY A 123 -2.24 21.32 3.56
N LEU A 124 -2.99 21.93 4.46
CA LEU A 124 -4.43 22.13 4.33
C LEU A 124 -4.81 23.07 3.18
N LYS A 125 -3.95 24.01 2.77
CA LYS A 125 -4.19 24.90 1.61
C LYS A 125 -4.35 24.13 0.31
N ASN A 126 -3.69 22.98 0.17
CA ASN A 126 -3.75 22.15 -1.03
C ASN A 126 -4.30 20.74 -0.76
N PHE A 127 -5.19 20.63 0.22
CA PHE A 127 -5.69 19.38 0.78
C PHE A 127 -6.20 18.39 -0.27
N ALA A 128 -7.01 18.85 -1.22
CA ALA A 128 -7.62 17.98 -2.23
C ALA A 128 -6.59 17.26 -3.13
N ASN A 129 -5.46 17.89 -3.39
CA ASN A 129 -4.43 17.37 -4.29
C ASN A 129 -3.35 16.58 -3.55
N GLU A 130 -3.05 16.95 -2.30
CA GLU A 130 -1.88 16.44 -1.59
C GLU A 130 -2.24 15.44 -0.46
N ASN A 131 -3.50 15.44 0.01
CA ASN A 131 -3.93 14.56 1.09
C ASN A 131 -4.42 13.19 0.56
N ASN A 132 -3.53 12.48 -0.10
CA ASN A 132 -3.79 11.13 -0.62
C ASN A 132 -2.58 10.23 -0.42
N ALA A 133 -2.78 8.91 -0.51
CA ALA A 133 -1.72 7.92 -0.32
C ALA A 133 -1.09 7.42 -1.64
N TYR A 134 -1.45 7.97 -2.79
CA TYR A 134 -1.02 7.39 -4.07
C TYR A 134 0.49 7.49 -4.28
N SER A 135 1.13 8.56 -3.82
CA SER A 135 2.59 8.70 -3.85
C SER A 135 3.35 7.64 -3.03
N SER A 136 2.64 6.86 -2.23
CA SER A 136 3.21 5.74 -1.46
C SER A 136 3.43 4.49 -2.32
N PHE A 137 2.94 4.49 -3.55
CA PHE A 137 3.06 3.35 -4.47
C PHE A 137 4.05 3.65 -5.58
N VAL A 138 4.83 2.63 -5.96
CA VAL A 138 5.73 2.69 -7.14
C VAL A 138 4.93 2.34 -8.40
N ASP A 139 3.96 1.44 -8.27
CA ASP A 139 3.16 0.91 -9.37
C ASP A 139 1.72 1.45 -9.29
N VAL A 140 1.23 2.01 -10.40
CA VAL A 140 -0.14 2.51 -10.51
C VAL A 140 -1.19 1.43 -10.26
N PHE A 141 -0.90 0.19 -10.61
CA PHE A 141 -1.83 -0.93 -10.38
C PHE A 141 -2.06 -1.18 -8.89
N ASP A 142 -1.00 -1.06 -8.07
CA ASP A 142 -1.13 -1.16 -6.61
C ASP A 142 -1.92 0.03 -6.03
N ALA A 143 -1.72 1.23 -6.57
CA ALA A 143 -2.49 2.41 -6.17
C ALA A 143 -3.99 2.25 -6.45
N VAL A 144 -4.34 1.64 -7.60
CA VAL A 144 -5.74 1.32 -7.94
C VAL A 144 -6.32 0.28 -6.99
N VAL A 145 -5.61 -0.81 -6.70
CA VAL A 145 -6.07 -1.85 -5.76
C VAL A 145 -6.22 -1.29 -4.34
N TYR A 146 -5.35 -0.37 -3.94
CA TYR A 146 -5.49 0.35 -2.67
C TYR A 146 -6.76 1.20 -2.62
N ALA A 147 -7.02 1.97 -3.68
CA ALA A 147 -8.20 2.85 -3.76
C ALA A 147 -9.51 2.07 -3.92
N ILE A 148 -9.46 0.95 -4.64
CA ILE A 148 -10.61 0.09 -4.94
C ILE A 148 -10.27 -1.34 -4.50
N PRO A 149 -10.50 -1.70 -3.22
CA PRO A 149 -10.14 -3.03 -2.69
C PRO A 149 -10.84 -4.22 -3.36
N SER A 150 -11.91 -3.95 -4.12
CA SER A 150 -12.61 -4.95 -4.93
C SER A 150 -11.92 -5.25 -6.25
N ALA A 151 -11.03 -4.39 -6.73
CA ALA A 151 -10.29 -4.57 -7.96
C ALA A 151 -9.24 -5.67 -7.82
N LYS A 152 -9.16 -6.54 -8.82
CA LYS A 152 -8.12 -7.56 -8.97
C LYS A 152 -7.33 -7.29 -10.23
N ILE A 153 -6.02 -7.38 -10.14
CA ILE A 153 -5.14 -7.32 -11.32
C ILE A 153 -5.24 -8.68 -12.04
N ILE A 154 -5.56 -8.63 -13.31
CA ILE A 154 -5.57 -9.78 -14.24
C ILE A 154 -4.60 -9.51 -15.39
N ASN A 155 -4.18 -10.56 -16.09
CA ASN A 155 -3.39 -10.42 -17.31
C ASN A 155 -4.24 -10.94 -18.49
N GLU A 156 -4.50 -10.06 -19.45
CA GLU A 156 -5.16 -10.40 -20.71
C GLU A 156 -4.24 -10.02 -21.88
N ASN A 157 -3.88 -11.00 -22.69
CA ASN A 157 -3.03 -10.80 -23.89
C ASN A 157 -1.70 -10.05 -23.58
N GLY A 158 -1.07 -10.34 -22.42
CA GLY A 158 0.17 -9.73 -22.00
C GLY A 158 0.01 -8.35 -21.36
N THR A 159 -1.19 -7.79 -21.32
CA THR A 159 -1.48 -6.47 -20.69
C THR A 159 -2.12 -6.68 -19.33
N ARG A 160 -1.64 -5.94 -18.32
CA ARG A 160 -2.26 -5.92 -17.00
C ARG A 160 -3.53 -5.09 -17.05
N LYS A 161 -4.63 -5.67 -16.58
CA LYS A 161 -5.96 -5.04 -16.52
C LYS A 161 -6.56 -5.27 -15.14
N PHE A 162 -7.73 -4.66 -14.89
CA PHE A 162 -8.47 -4.87 -13.64
C PHE A 162 -9.76 -5.62 -13.88
N GLN A 163 -10.08 -6.53 -12.96
CA GLN A 163 -11.39 -7.14 -12.84
C GLN A 163 -12.03 -6.61 -11.55
N LEU A 164 -13.23 -6.06 -11.65
CA LEU A 164 -14.04 -5.65 -10.51
C LEU A 164 -14.94 -6.81 -10.06
N ARG A 165 -15.15 -6.96 -8.74
CA ARG A 165 -16.03 -8.03 -8.22
C ARG A 165 -17.46 -7.83 -8.71
N GLY A 166 -18.14 -8.95 -9.01
CA GLY A 166 -19.57 -8.99 -9.33
C GLY A 166 -19.89 -8.98 -10.82
N VAL A 167 -18.92 -8.75 -11.69
CA VAL A 167 -19.14 -8.78 -13.13
C VAL A 167 -18.47 -10.02 -13.72
N LYS A 168 -19.29 -10.96 -14.21
CA LYS A 168 -18.85 -12.08 -15.04
C LYS A 168 -19.69 -12.05 -16.32
N THR A 169 -19.03 -11.77 -17.43
CA THR A 169 -19.62 -12.00 -18.75
C THR A 169 -19.27 -13.42 -19.19
N SER A 170 -20.23 -14.13 -19.74
CA SER A 170 -20.01 -15.50 -20.24
C SER A 170 -19.22 -15.52 -21.55
N THR A 171 -19.09 -14.40 -22.22
CA THR A 171 -18.41 -14.25 -23.51
C THR A 171 -17.68 -12.90 -23.54
N GLY A 172 -16.36 -12.93 -23.74
CA GLY A 172 -15.54 -11.74 -23.89
C GLY A 172 -14.65 -11.42 -22.69
N SER A 173 -14.02 -10.25 -22.70
CA SER A 173 -13.18 -9.76 -21.64
C SER A 173 -13.99 -9.47 -20.37
N ASN A 174 -13.45 -9.85 -19.20
CA ASN A 174 -13.98 -9.48 -17.89
C ASN A 174 -13.28 -8.23 -17.32
N ALA A 175 -12.43 -7.59 -18.10
CA ALA A 175 -11.70 -6.41 -17.66
C ALA A 175 -12.60 -5.19 -17.56
N ALA A 176 -12.41 -4.44 -16.48
CA ALA A 176 -13.00 -3.11 -16.32
C ALA A 176 -12.33 -2.14 -17.30
N LEU A 177 -13.08 -1.16 -17.77
CA LEU A 177 -12.52 -0.03 -18.50
C LEU A 177 -11.74 0.89 -17.55
N VAL A 178 -10.64 1.45 -18.05
CA VAL A 178 -9.91 2.49 -17.32
C VAL A 178 -9.98 3.80 -18.09
N VAL A 179 -10.37 4.85 -17.40
CA VAL A 179 -10.51 6.21 -17.94
C VAL A 179 -9.53 7.11 -17.21
N VAL A 180 -8.63 7.74 -17.95
CA VAL A 180 -7.65 8.68 -17.42
C VAL A 180 -7.99 10.08 -17.94
N ASN A 181 -8.31 11.01 -17.03
CA ASN A 181 -8.70 12.38 -17.36
C ASN A 181 -9.83 12.47 -18.42
N GLY A 182 -10.78 11.52 -18.38
CA GLY A 182 -11.90 11.45 -19.30
C GLY A 182 -11.69 10.60 -20.55
N TYR A 183 -10.48 10.09 -20.81
CA TYR A 183 -10.15 9.30 -22.00
C TYR A 183 -9.95 7.82 -21.63
N LEU A 184 -10.48 6.92 -22.46
CA LEU A 184 -10.23 5.49 -22.33
C LEU A 184 -8.76 5.17 -22.57
N ASN A 185 -8.19 4.32 -21.70
CA ASN A 185 -6.81 3.84 -21.81
C ASN A 185 -6.76 2.33 -21.58
N GLU A 186 -6.11 1.62 -22.48
CA GLU A 186 -5.89 0.16 -22.34
C GLU A 186 -4.68 -0.16 -21.47
N ASP A 187 -3.65 0.66 -21.55
CA ASP A 187 -2.45 0.57 -20.72
C ASP A 187 -2.31 1.85 -19.88
N ILE A 188 -2.10 1.69 -18.60
CA ILE A 188 -1.91 2.78 -17.65
C ILE A 188 -0.54 2.74 -16.96
N SER A 189 0.36 1.87 -17.39
CA SER A 189 1.69 1.70 -16.79
C SER A 189 2.55 2.97 -16.81
N PHE A 190 2.23 3.91 -17.70
CA PHE A 190 2.89 5.21 -17.80
C PHE A 190 2.53 6.19 -16.68
N ILE A 191 1.46 5.92 -15.92
CA ILE A 191 1.01 6.84 -14.86
C ILE A 191 1.94 6.74 -13.65
N ILE A 192 2.54 7.87 -13.30
CA ILE A 192 3.32 8.01 -12.08
C ILE A 192 2.36 8.21 -10.91
N PRO A 193 2.33 7.31 -9.90
CA PRO A 193 1.35 7.38 -8.81
C PRO A 193 1.32 8.71 -8.05
N SER A 194 2.47 9.39 -7.89
CA SER A 194 2.52 10.70 -7.24
C SER A 194 1.77 11.82 -7.98
N ASN A 195 1.46 11.61 -9.25
CA ASN A 195 0.67 12.55 -10.05
C ASN A 195 -0.83 12.28 -9.93
N ILE A 196 -1.25 11.19 -9.30
CA ILE A 196 -2.67 10.85 -9.16
C ILE A 196 -3.32 11.77 -8.12
N ILE A 197 -4.42 12.39 -8.51
CA ILE A 197 -5.29 13.19 -7.64
C ILE A 197 -6.38 12.30 -7.05
N SER A 198 -7.03 11.47 -7.89
CA SER A 198 -8.09 10.59 -7.44
C SER A 198 -8.22 9.33 -8.29
N ILE A 199 -8.63 8.25 -7.64
CA ILE A 199 -9.04 6.98 -8.26
C ILE A 199 -10.43 6.65 -7.74
N LYS A 200 -11.37 6.37 -8.64
CA LYS A 200 -12.75 6.06 -8.29
C LYS A 200 -13.31 4.97 -9.21
N GLN A 201 -14.13 4.10 -8.65
CA GLN A 201 -15.01 3.27 -9.44
C GLN A 201 -16.27 4.08 -9.78
N LEU A 202 -16.57 4.22 -11.06
CA LEU A 202 -17.78 4.92 -11.49
C LEU A 202 -19.01 4.04 -11.25
N ARG A 203 -20.14 4.70 -10.94
CA ARG A 203 -21.46 4.02 -10.91
C ARG A 203 -21.82 3.57 -12.33
N PRO A 204 -22.57 2.47 -12.52
CA PRO A 204 -22.93 1.95 -13.84
C PRO A 204 -23.53 3.01 -14.78
N THR A 205 -24.42 3.86 -14.25
CA THR A 205 -25.04 4.96 -15.01
C THR A 205 -24.02 6.00 -15.51
N ALA A 206 -23.03 6.33 -14.69
CA ALA A 206 -21.97 7.27 -15.07
C ALA A 206 -20.93 6.63 -16.00
N GLY A 207 -20.74 5.32 -15.91
CA GLY A 207 -19.82 4.56 -16.77
C GLY A 207 -20.38 4.30 -18.17
N ALA A 208 -21.71 4.34 -18.35
CA ALA A 208 -22.36 3.97 -19.61
C ALA A 208 -21.92 4.83 -20.83
N ILE A 209 -21.48 6.05 -20.60
CA ILE A 209 -20.95 6.94 -21.65
C ILE A 209 -19.69 6.39 -22.34
N TYR A 210 -19.00 5.43 -21.71
CA TYR A 210 -17.76 4.83 -22.23
C TYR A 210 -18.02 3.56 -23.08
N GLY A 211 -19.28 3.24 -23.39
CA GLY A 211 -19.65 2.19 -24.31
C GLY A 211 -19.86 0.82 -23.70
N THR A 212 -19.91 -0.22 -24.55
CA THR A 212 -20.34 -1.59 -24.18
C THR A 212 -19.45 -2.26 -23.13
N GLY A 213 -18.16 -1.96 -23.10
CA GLY A 213 -17.22 -2.49 -22.08
C GLY A 213 -17.50 -1.99 -20.66
N SER A 214 -18.30 -0.93 -20.49
CA SER A 214 -18.65 -0.35 -19.18
C SER A 214 -19.45 -1.29 -18.27
N ALA A 215 -20.08 -2.34 -18.85
CA ALA A 215 -20.78 -3.37 -18.08
C ALA A 215 -19.85 -4.10 -17.10
N ASN A 216 -18.56 -4.21 -17.39
CA ASN A 216 -17.54 -4.78 -16.50
C ASN A 216 -17.07 -3.81 -15.40
N GLY A 217 -17.62 -2.61 -15.39
CA GLY A 217 -17.25 -1.50 -14.52
C GLY A 217 -16.23 -0.57 -15.16
N VAL A 218 -16.17 0.65 -14.61
CA VAL A 218 -15.25 1.71 -15.07
C VAL A 218 -14.46 2.25 -13.89
N ILE A 219 -13.16 2.34 -14.04
CA ILE A 219 -12.24 2.96 -13.08
C ILE A 219 -11.82 4.31 -13.66
N GLU A 220 -12.14 5.39 -12.98
CA GLU A 220 -11.70 6.74 -13.34
C GLU A 220 -10.45 7.10 -12.55
N ILE A 221 -9.40 7.54 -13.24
CA ILE A 221 -8.17 8.08 -12.68
C ILE A 221 -8.05 9.54 -13.11
N LYS A 222 -7.85 10.44 -12.15
CA LYS A 222 -7.53 11.85 -12.41
C LYS A 222 -6.11 12.13 -12.00
N THR A 223 -5.34 12.77 -12.87
CA THR A 223 -3.96 13.18 -12.62
C THR A 223 -3.82 14.70 -12.63
N LYS A 224 -2.72 15.19 -12.10
CA LYS A 224 -2.29 16.60 -12.14
C LYS A 224 -2.05 17.05 -13.57
#